data_79f1809b22eb8b1cf5a246b8e9e345e4
#
_entry.id   79f1809b22eb8b1cf5a246b8e9e345e4
#
_cell.length_a   1.000
_cell.length_b   1.000
_cell.length_c   1.000
_cell.angle_alpha   90.00
_cell.angle_beta   90.00
_cell.angle_gamma   90.00
#
_symmetry.space_group_name_H-M   'P 1'
#
loop_
_entity.id
_entity.type
_entity.pdbx_description
1 polymer ?
#
loop_
_entity_poly.entity_id
_entity_poly.type
_entity_poly.pdbx_seq_one_letter_code
_entity_poly.pdbx_strand_id
1 'polypeptide(L)'
;KPKVAIAENVKGMLIGNAKGYTKMVMARFKELGYRPQLFLLNAADCGVPQKRERVFFVAVRNDIDVPPLKLAPTHRWIGCEEACKDVDSGEGNPRPNDLKYWHLTKPLQSYSDTKKRLGEKEGCFSHIRLSADDPACTMTANLQTITHWKYPRELNYQEVKRLGSFPDDYHAKTDKIGKYMIGMSVPPKMTEQVARAVCEQWLNVNYSELSNDNQAKNTD
;
A
#
# COMPACT_ATOMS: atom_id res chain seq x y z
N LYS A 1 -28.74 4.07 5.06
CA LYS A 1 -28.12 2.83 5.61
C LYS A 1 -27.69 1.91 4.47
N PRO A 2 -26.44 1.98 3.99
CA PRO A 2 -25.93 1.09 2.93
C PRO A 2 -26.01 -0.39 3.35
N LYS A 3 -26.00 -1.31 2.39
CA LYS A 3 -25.97 -2.75 2.67
C LYS A 3 -24.67 -3.18 3.33
N VAL A 4 -23.57 -2.59 2.86
CA VAL A 4 -22.20 -2.84 3.37
C VAL A 4 -21.52 -1.49 3.63
N ALA A 5 -20.74 -1.42 4.69
CA ALA A 5 -19.86 -0.29 5.00
C ALA A 5 -18.43 -0.80 5.16
N ILE A 6 -17.49 -0.08 4.54
CA ILE A 6 -16.05 -0.37 4.63
C ILE A 6 -15.35 0.88 5.13
N ALA A 7 -14.51 0.73 6.16
CA ALA A 7 -13.65 1.78 6.65
C ALA A 7 -12.21 1.26 6.75
N GLU A 8 -11.24 2.12 6.48
CA GLU A 8 -9.81 1.78 6.50
C GLU A 8 -9.05 2.66 7.50
N ASN A 9 -7.99 2.08 8.07
CA ASN A 9 -7.06 2.83 8.89
C ASN A 9 -5.68 2.13 8.95
N VAL A 10 -4.72 2.80 9.58
CA VAL A 10 -3.37 2.28 9.78
C VAL A 10 -3.32 1.21 10.87
N LYS A 11 -2.35 0.27 10.78
CA LYS A 11 -2.09 -0.77 11.79
C LYS A 11 -1.95 -0.21 13.20
N GLY A 12 -1.47 1.03 13.34
CA GLY A 12 -1.34 1.70 14.65
C GLY A 12 -2.61 1.70 15.49
N MET A 13 -3.80 1.64 14.89
CA MET A 13 -5.07 1.51 15.62
C MET A 13 -5.21 0.22 16.43
N LEU A 14 -4.41 -0.80 16.12
CA LEU A 14 -4.43 -2.09 16.83
C LEU A 14 -3.44 -2.14 18.02
N ILE A 15 -2.65 -1.08 18.23
CA ILE A 15 -1.52 -1.08 19.17
C ILE A 15 -1.71 -0.02 20.26
N GLY A 16 -1.26 -0.31 21.47
CA GLY A 16 -1.22 0.64 22.60
C GLY A 16 -2.59 1.25 22.91
N ASN A 17 -2.62 2.53 23.21
CA ASN A 17 -3.83 3.27 23.59
C ASN A 17 -4.85 3.38 22.44
N ALA A 18 -4.39 3.25 21.19
CA ALA A 18 -5.27 3.32 20.02
C ALA A 18 -6.25 2.13 19.90
N LYS A 19 -5.98 1.00 20.59
CA LYS A 19 -6.93 -0.14 20.68
C LYS A 19 -8.32 0.27 21.19
N GLY A 20 -8.41 1.31 22.01
CA GLY A 20 -9.67 1.85 22.50
C GLY A 20 -10.56 2.34 21.34
N TYR A 21 -9.98 3.07 20.39
CA TYR A 21 -10.72 3.58 19.23
C TYR A 21 -11.21 2.44 18.33
N THR A 22 -10.42 1.37 18.14
CA THR A 22 -10.85 0.18 17.41
C THR A 22 -12.10 -0.43 18.02
N LYS A 23 -12.13 -0.59 19.35
CA LYS A 23 -13.31 -1.10 20.07
C LYS A 23 -14.53 -0.18 19.91
N MET A 24 -14.32 1.13 19.99
CA MET A 24 -15.38 2.13 19.79
C MET A 24 -15.97 2.07 18.39
N VAL A 25 -15.14 1.96 17.34
CA VAL A 25 -15.60 1.82 15.94
C VAL A 25 -16.43 0.55 15.79
N MET A 26 -15.96 -0.59 16.30
CA MET A 26 -16.69 -1.86 16.26
C MET A 26 -18.03 -1.77 17.01
N ALA A 27 -18.07 -1.16 18.20
CA ALA A 27 -19.29 -0.96 18.96
C ALA A 27 -20.28 -0.07 18.20
N ARG A 28 -19.79 1.04 17.61
CA ARG A 28 -20.63 1.97 16.84
C ARG A 28 -21.27 1.34 15.64
N PHE A 29 -20.55 0.49 14.90
CA PHE A 29 -21.16 -0.29 13.82
C PHE A 29 -22.31 -1.17 14.32
N LYS A 30 -22.12 -1.87 15.45
CA LYS A 30 -23.18 -2.72 16.06
C LYS A 30 -24.41 -1.92 16.49
N GLU A 31 -24.22 -0.78 17.16
CA GLU A 31 -25.32 0.14 17.54
C GLU A 31 -26.11 0.64 16.33
N LEU A 32 -25.44 0.86 15.20
CA LEU A 32 -26.07 1.30 13.95
C LEU A 32 -26.78 0.17 13.19
N GLY A 33 -26.76 -1.06 13.68
CA GLY A 33 -27.42 -2.22 13.10
C GLY A 33 -26.58 -2.94 12.05
N TYR A 34 -25.24 -3.01 12.26
CA TYR A 34 -24.32 -3.76 11.41
C TYR A 34 -23.59 -4.86 12.16
N ARG A 35 -23.16 -5.89 11.44
CA ARG A 35 -22.21 -6.92 11.90
C ARG A 35 -20.81 -6.60 11.37
N PRO A 36 -19.95 -5.95 12.15
CA PRO A 36 -18.60 -5.58 11.73
C PRO A 36 -17.61 -6.74 11.89
N GLN A 37 -16.68 -6.86 10.96
CA GLN A 37 -15.48 -7.69 11.04
C GLN A 37 -14.25 -6.79 10.87
N LEU A 38 -13.11 -7.22 11.42
CA LEU A 38 -11.84 -6.50 11.39
C LEU A 38 -10.79 -7.37 10.71
N PHE A 39 -10.11 -6.81 9.70
CA PHE A 39 -9.04 -7.47 8.98
C PHE A 39 -7.78 -6.62 9.01
N LEU A 40 -6.65 -7.24 9.35
CA LEU A 40 -5.32 -6.67 9.12
C LEU A 40 -4.75 -7.31 7.87
N LEU A 41 -4.54 -6.53 6.83
CA LEU A 41 -4.01 -6.98 5.56
C LEU A 41 -2.63 -6.37 5.30
N ASN A 42 -1.77 -7.14 4.63
CA ASN A 42 -0.54 -6.63 4.03
C ASN A 42 -0.74 -6.49 2.51
N ALA A 43 -0.44 -5.34 1.96
CA ALA A 43 -0.57 -5.07 0.54
C ALA A 43 0.23 -6.06 -0.33
N ALA A 44 1.39 -6.52 0.15
CA ALA A 44 2.19 -7.52 -0.56
C ALA A 44 1.43 -8.83 -0.79
N ASP A 45 0.60 -9.26 0.17
CA ASP A 45 -0.23 -10.45 0.05
C ASP A 45 -1.44 -10.23 -0.89
N CYS A 46 -1.71 -8.97 -1.23
CA CYS A 46 -2.75 -8.55 -2.19
C CYS A 46 -2.20 -8.36 -3.63
N GLY A 47 -0.96 -8.77 -3.91
CA GLY A 47 -0.32 -8.58 -5.22
C GLY A 47 0.17 -7.15 -5.50
N VAL A 48 0.38 -6.35 -4.45
CA VAL A 48 1.01 -5.03 -4.52
C VAL A 48 2.51 -5.19 -4.28
N PRO A 49 3.40 -4.60 -5.10
CA PRO A 49 4.85 -4.65 -4.87
C PRO A 49 5.31 -3.76 -3.70
N GLN A 50 4.57 -3.80 -2.58
CA GLN A 50 4.84 -2.97 -1.40
C GLN A 50 4.37 -3.67 -0.12
N LYS A 51 5.22 -3.71 0.90
CA LYS A 51 4.89 -4.12 2.27
C LYS A 51 4.19 -2.95 2.97
N ARG A 52 2.84 -3.00 3.04
CA ARG A 52 2.02 -1.95 3.65
C ARG A 52 0.84 -2.57 4.39
N GLU A 53 0.86 -2.51 5.70
CA GLU A 53 -0.21 -3.05 6.52
C GLU A 53 -1.31 -2.01 6.75
N ARG A 54 -2.57 -2.45 6.56
CA ARG A 54 -3.77 -1.64 6.77
C ARG A 54 -4.86 -2.45 7.45
N VAL A 55 -5.63 -1.76 8.26
CA VAL A 55 -6.77 -2.31 9.00
C VAL A 55 -8.04 -1.97 8.23
N PHE A 56 -8.86 -2.99 7.93
CA PHE A 56 -10.16 -2.81 7.33
C PHE A 56 -11.26 -3.22 8.30
N PHE A 57 -12.20 -2.32 8.52
CA PHE A 57 -13.48 -2.61 9.14
C PHE A 57 -14.48 -2.87 8.03
N VAL A 58 -15.00 -4.06 7.93
CA VAL A 58 -15.99 -4.45 6.91
C VAL A 58 -17.25 -4.87 7.63
N ALA A 59 -18.36 -4.19 7.38
CA ALA A 59 -19.59 -4.36 8.13
C ALA A 59 -20.77 -4.56 7.19
N VAL A 60 -21.55 -5.63 7.42
CA VAL A 60 -22.80 -5.91 6.71
C VAL A 60 -23.99 -5.57 7.59
N ARG A 61 -25.05 -5.00 7.00
CA ARG A 61 -26.29 -4.64 7.70
C ARG A 61 -26.99 -5.90 8.22
N ASN A 62 -27.58 -5.84 9.43
CA ASN A 62 -28.09 -6.99 10.16
C ASN A 62 -29.26 -7.74 9.48
N ASP A 63 -30.00 -7.05 8.59
CA ASP A 63 -31.11 -7.64 7.82
C ASP A 63 -30.66 -8.48 6.62
N ILE A 64 -29.35 -8.49 6.32
CA ILE A 64 -28.78 -9.28 5.22
C ILE A 64 -28.22 -10.57 5.80
N ASP A 65 -28.87 -11.68 5.48
CA ASP A 65 -28.44 -12.99 5.95
C ASP A 65 -27.32 -13.57 5.08
N VAL A 66 -26.10 -13.36 5.53
CA VAL A 66 -24.86 -13.83 4.89
C VAL A 66 -23.86 -14.33 5.92
N PRO A 67 -23.01 -15.30 5.58
CA PRO A 67 -21.96 -15.80 6.47
C PRO A 67 -20.90 -14.72 6.74
N PRO A 68 -20.05 -14.91 7.76
CA PRO A 68 -18.89 -14.06 7.97
C PRO A 68 -17.99 -13.99 6.74
N LEU A 69 -17.52 -12.76 6.39
CA LEU A 69 -16.61 -12.54 5.27
C LEU A 69 -15.30 -13.30 5.49
N LYS A 70 -14.84 -14.00 4.46
CA LYS A 70 -13.50 -14.61 4.41
C LYS A 70 -12.59 -13.72 3.55
N LEU A 71 -11.55 -13.20 4.17
CA LEU A 71 -10.61 -12.28 3.51
C LEU A 71 -9.18 -12.58 3.97
N ALA A 72 -8.49 -13.43 3.22
CA ALA A 72 -7.12 -13.85 3.48
C ALA A 72 -6.36 -13.98 2.15
N PRO A 73 -6.00 -12.87 1.49
CA PRO A 73 -5.27 -12.90 0.23
C PRO A 73 -3.87 -13.50 0.43
N THR A 74 -3.42 -14.31 -0.53
CA THR A 74 -2.15 -15.05 -0.49
C THR A 74 -1.40 -14.97 -1.82
N HIS A 75 -1.36 -13.79 -2.44
CA HIS A 75 -0.59 -13.59 -3.65
C HIS A 75 0.91 -13.72 -3.37
N ARG A 76 1.67 -14.22 -4.34
CA ARG A 76 3.12 -14.17 -4.26
C ARG A 76 3.61 -12.73 -4.18
N TRP A 77 4.68 -12.51 -3.46
CA TRP A 77 5.29 -11.20 -3.39
C TRP A 77 6.02 -10.85 -4.69
N ILE A 78 5.90 -9.61 -5.10
CA ILE A 78 6.47 -9.06 -6.33
C ILE A 78 7.60 -8.11 -5.96
N GLY A 79 8.81 -8.35 -6.46
CA GLY A 79 9.97 -7.50 -6.23
C GLY A 79 9.89 -6.17 -6.96
N CYS A 80 10.69 -5.20 -6.51
CA CYS A 80 10.71 -3.85 -7.11
C CYS A 80 11.13 -3.90 -8.58
N GLU A 81 12.14 -4.69 -8.93
CA GLU A 81 12.63 -4.79 -10.32
C GLU A 81 11.61 -5.45 -11.24
N GLU A 82 10.96 -6.52 -10.78
CA GLU A 82 9.89 -7.16 -11.54
C GLU A 82 8.72 -6.20 -11.80
N ALA A 83 8.31 -5.44 -10.80
CA ALA A 83 7.20 -4.50 -10.89
C ALA A 83 7.49 -3.33 -11.86
N CYS A 84 8.74 -2.97 -12.02
CA CYS A 84 9.19 -1.81 -12.81
C CYS A 84 10.02 -2.21 -14.05
N LYS A 85 9.98 -3.48 -14.49
CA LYS A 85 10.83 -4.00 -15.57
C LYS A 85 10.73 -3.25 -16.90
N ASP A 86 9.57 -2.65 -17.17
CA ASP A 86 9.23 -1.90 -18.38
C ASP A 86 9.19 -0.37 -18.15
N VAL A 87 9.59 0.10 -16.97
CA VAL A 87 9.70 1.52 -16.64
C VAL A 87 11.10 2.00 -17.02
N ASP A 88 11.19 3.06 -17.83
CA ASP A 88 12.45 3.75 -18.06
C ASP A 88 12.86 4.48 -16.78
N SER A 89 13.79 3.87 -16.08
CA SER A 89 14.19 4.32 -14.76
C SER A 89 15.28 5.39 -14.79
N GLY A 90 16.21 5.36 -15.75
CA GLY A 90 17.36 6.27 -15.84
C GLY A 90 18.18 6.38 -14.55
N GLU A 91 19.36 6.96 -14.63
CA GLU A 91 20.23 7.17 -13.45
C GLU A 91 19.75 8.31 -12.55
N GLY A 92 19.00 9.26 -13.11
CA GLY A 92 18.43 10.41 -12.40
C GLY A 92 19.49 11.31 -11.74
N ASN A 93 19.06 12.14 -10.79
CA ASN A 93 19.91 13.05 -10.04
C ASN A 93 20.08 12.56 -8.60
N PRO A 94 21.22 11.96 -8.23
CA PRO A 94 21.49 11.54 -6.86
C PRO A 94 21.67 12.73 -5.93
N ARG A 95 21.18 12.62 -4.70
CA ARG A 95 21.43 13.59 -3.63
C ARG A 95 22.84 13.36 -3.04
N PRO A 96 23.44 14.35 -2.36
CA PRO A 96 24.77 14.19 -1.75
C PRO A 96 24.87 12.96 -0.82
N ASN A 97 23.86 12.71 -0.01
CA ASN A 97 23.83 11.54 0.88
C ASN A 97 23.69 10.22 0.10
N ASP A 98 23.01 10.22 -1.04
CA ASP A 98 22.88 9.03 -1.88
C ASP A 98 24.24 8.68 -2.50
N LEU A 99 24.98 9.68 -2.99
CA LEU A 99 26.33 9.48 -3.51
C LEU A 99 27.29 8.92 -2.44
N LYS A 100 27.15 9.39 -1.19
CA LYS A 100 28.05 8.97 -0.10
C LYS A 100 27.72 7.58 0.45
N TYR A 101 26.45 7.27 0.68
CA TYR A 101 26.07 6.10 1.48
C TYR A 101 25.42 4.97 0.70
N TRP A 102 24.83 5.21 -0.47
CA TRP A 102 24.04 4.22 -1.18
C TRP A 102 24.84 2.95 -1.51
N HIS A 103 26.06 3.09 -2.03
CA HIS A 103 26.92 1.94 -2.36
C HIS A 103 27.39 1.15 -1.14
N LEU A 104 27.46 1.79 0.02
CA LEU A 104 27.85 1.19 1.29
C LEU A 104 26.66 0.55 2.03
N THR A 105 25.43 0.86 1.64
CA THR A 105 24.21 0.38 2.29
C THR A 105 23.71 -0.89 1.60
N LYS A 106 23.50 -1.94 2.36
CA LYS A 106 22.91 -3.18 1.83
C LYS A 106 21.44 -2.97 1.49
N PRO A 107 20.87 -3.72 0.50
CA PRO A 107 19.45 -3.73 0.25
C PRO A 107 18.63 -3.95 1.55
N LEU A 108 17.49 -3.27 1.67
CA LEU A 108 16.58 -3.26 2.82
C LEU A 108 17.16 -2.63 4.11
N GLN A 109 18.39 -2.15 4.10
CA GLN A 109 18.98 -1.41 5.20
C GLN A 109 18.85 0.11 4.99
N SER A 110 18.99 0.82 6.09
CA SER A 110 18.97 2.29 6.09
C SER A 110 20.38 2.89 6.07
N TYR A 111 20.46 4.18 5.68
CA TYR A 111 21.71 4.92 5.80
C TYR A 111 22.16 5.10 7.27
N SER A 112 21.20 5.08 8.23
CA SER A 112 21.54 5.08 9.66
C SER A 112 22.28 3.81 10.05
N ASP A 113 21.85 2.64 9.56
CA ASP A 113 22.55 1.37 9.82
C ASP A 113 23.97 1.42 9.27
N THR A 114 24.14 2.01 8.09
CA THR A 114 25.47 2.18 7.47
C THR A 114 26.34 3.16 8.26
N LYS A 115 25.82 4.32 8.66
CA LYS A 115 26.53 5.30 9.50
C LYS A 115 26.97 4.68 10.83
N LYS A 116 26.08 3.95 11.50
CA LYS A 116 26.39 3.24 12.74
C LYS A 116 27.55 2.26 12.55
N ARG A 117 27.54 1.49 11.47
CA ARG A 117 28.64 0.56 11.12
C ARG A 117 29.97 1.28 10.86
N LEU A 118 29.91 2.50 10.33
CA LEU A 118 31.09 3.34 10.06
C LEU A 118 31.54 4.19 11.26
N GLY A 119 30.85 4.10 12.40
CA GLY A 119 31.14 4.93 13.58
C GLY A 119 30.75 6.40 13.42
N GLU A 120 29.92 6.73 12.44
CA GLU A 120 29.44 8.08 12.20
C GLU A 120 28.15 8.36 13.02
N LYS A 121 27.90 9.63 13.33
CA LYS A 121 26.69 10.06 14.04
C LYS A 121 25.41 9.76 13.21
N GLU A 122 24.46 9.11 13.83
CA GLU A 122 23.14 8.84 13.22
C GLU A 122 22.37 10.15 13.06
N GLY A 123 21.62 10.25 11.93
CA GLY A 123 20.70 11.37 11.69
C GLY A 123 19.26 10.99 12.02
N CYS A 124 18.41 11.99 12.24
CA CYS A 124 16.97 11.80 12.55
C CYS A 124 16.18 11.13 11.42
N PHE A 125 16.61 11.28 10.17
CA PHE A 125 15.96 10.71 8.98
C PHE A 125 16.94 9.82 8.23
N SER A 126 16.52 8.60 7.99
CA SER A 126 17.33 7.60 7.32
C SER A 126 16.66 7.14 6.04
N HIS A 127 17.46 7.10 4.97
CA HIS A 127 17.01 6.58 3.69
C HIS A 127 17.17 5.07 3.66
N ILE A 128 16.15 4.36 3.24
CA ILE A 128 16.17 2.91 3.06
C ILE A 128 16.50 2.62 1.59
N ARG A 129 17.53 1.82 1.34
CA ARG A 129 17.80 1.29 0.01
C ARG A 129 16.87 0.11 -0.26
N LEU A 130 16.06 0.20 -1.31
CA LEU A 130 15.21 -0.92 -1.72
C LEU A 130 16.04 -2.11 -2.19
N SER A 131 15.39 -3.27 -2.26
CA SER A 131 15.88 -4.49 -2.89
C SER A 131 15.22 -4.68 -4.25
N ALA A 132 15.94 -5.25 -5.21
CA ALA A 132 15.38 -5.64 -6.51
C ALA A 132 14.32 -6.75 -6.36
N ASP A 133 14.62 -7.74 -5.52
CA ASP A 133 13.84 -8.98 -5.40
C ASP A 133 12.71 -8.90 -4.38
N ASP A 134 12.71 -7.89 -3.51
CA ASP A 134 11.70 -7.71 -2.47
C ASP A 134 10.66 -6.64 -2.83
N PRO A 135 9.43 -6.74 -2.31
CA PRO A 135 8.48 -5.62 -2.35
C PRO A 135 9.06 -4.40 -1.61
N ALA A 136 8.76 -3.21 -2.12
CA ALA A 136 9.14 -1.96 -1.46
C ALA A 136 8.66 -1.91 -0.01
N CYS A 137 9.39 -1.23 0.86
CA CYS A 137 8.88 -0.88 2.19
C CYS A 137 7.70 0.10 2.06
N THR A 138 6.98 0.33 3.16
CA THR A 138 5.83 1.25 3.15
C THR A 138 6.21 2.62 2.60
N MET A 139 5.68 2.96 1.43
CA MET A 139 5.78 4.29 0.84
C MET A 139 4.82 5.23 1.59
N THR A 140 5.37 6.24 2.24
CA THR A 140 4.61 7.28 2.95
C THR A 140 4.49 8.54 2.10
N ALA A 141 3.74 9.54 2.56
CA ALA A 141 3.66 10.84 1.90
C ALA A 141 5.04 11.49 1.67
N ASN A 142 6.00 11.20 2.56
CA ASN A 142 7.38 11.65 2.41
C ASN A 142 8.26 10.52 1.85
N LEU A 143 8.27 10.37 0.53
CA LEU A 143 9.08 9.37 -0.18
C LEU A 143 10.59 9.66 -0.19
N GLN A 144 11.02 10.81 0.32
CA GLN A 144 12.44 11.18 0.38
C GLN A 144 13.29 10.24 1.25
N THR A 145 12.64 9.38 2.04
CA THR A 145 13.30 8.39 2.89
C THR A 145 13.53 7.03 2.20
N ILE A 146 13.22 6.92 0.92
CA ILE A 146 13.38 5.68 0.14
C ILE A 146 14.29 5.97 -1.06
N THR A 147 15.24 5.06 -1.33
CA THR A 147 16.11 5.12 -2.50
C THR A 147 15.94 3.88 -3.37
N HIS A 148 16.18 4.06 -4.66
CA HIS A 148 16.04 3.03 -5.68
C HIS A 148 16.98 1.84 -5.40
N TRP A 149 16.61 0.65 -5.84
CA TRP A 149 17.38 -0.60 -5.66
C TRP A 149 18.67 -0.65 -6.49
N LYS A 150 18.68 -0.04 -7.68
CA LYS A 150 19.78 -0.11 -8.66
C LYS A 150 20.60 1.19 -8.76
N TYR A 151 20.00 2.35 -8.49
CA TYR A 151 20.61 3.65 -8.68
C TYR A 151 20.61 4.49 -7.39
N PRO A 152 21.62 5.33 -7.12
CA PRO A 152 21.72 6.14 -5.91
C PRO A 152 20.80 7.37 -5.96
N ARG A 153 19.50 7.19 -6.13
CA ARG A 153 18.50 8.25 -6.27
C ARG A 153 17.16 7.90 -5.62
N GLU A 154 16.28 8.88 -5.54
CA GLU A 154 14.86 8.65 -5.21
C GLU A 154 14.14 7.90 -6.33
N LEU A 155 13.01 7.32 -5.99
CA LEU A 155 12.08 6.76 -6.97
C LEU A 155 11.49 7.87 -7.85
N ASN A 156 11.35 7.63 -9.15
CA ASN A 156 10.58 8.49 -10.04
C ASN A 156 9.06 8.24 -9.86
N TYR A 157 8.22 9.04 -10.53
CA TYR A 157 6.77 8.95 -10.36
C TYR A 157 6.19 7.65 -10.94
N GLN A 158 6.71 7.17 -12.08
CA GLN A 158 6.27 5.92 -12.68
C GLN A 158 6.58 4.71 -11.78
N GLU A 159 7.78 4.67 -11.20
CA GLU A 159 8.16 3.63 -10.23
C GLU A 159 7.23 3.64 -9.01
N VAL A 160 6.91 4.82 -8.49
CA VAL A 160 6.00 4.96 -7.35
C VAL A 160 4.59 4.49 -7.71
N LYS A 161 4.08 4.77 -8.92
CA LYS A 161 2.80 4.24 -9.40
C LYS A 161 2.81 2.71 -9.44
N ARG A 162 3.81 2.11 -10.08
CA ARG A 162 3.94 0.65 -10.18
C ARG A 162 4.05 -0.03 -8.82
N LEU A 163 4.92 0.48 -7.94
CA LEU A 163 5.09 -0.06 -6.58
C LEU A 163 3.86 0.15 -5.69
N GLY A 164 3.05 1.17 -5.99
CA GLY A 164 1.77 1.42 -5.32
C GLY A 164 0.58 0.71 -5.96
N SER A 165 0.78 -0.05 -7.04
CA SER A 165 -0.28 -0.67 -7.87
C SER A 165 -1.26 0.33 -8.50
N PHE A 166 -0.85 1.59 -8.69
CA PHE A 166 -1.63 2.58 -9.42
C PHE A 166 -1.49 2.36 -10.94
N PRO A 167 -2.53 2.67 -11.73
CA PRO A 167 -2.45 2.55 -13.18
C PRO A 167 -1.49 3.60 -13.77
N ASP A 168 -0.95 3.31 -14.96
CA ASP A 168 0.05 4.17 -15.59
C ASP A 168 -0.51 5.53 -16.02
N ASP A 169 -1.79 5.58 -16.33
CA ASP A 169 -2.56 6.78 -16.67
C ASP A 169 -3.03 7.59 -15.45
N TYR A 170 -2.62 7.20 -14.23
CA TYR A 170 -2.89 7.99 -13.04
C TYR A 170 -2.09 9.29 -13.07
N HIS A 171 -2.77 10.40 -13.33
CA HIS A 171 -2.17 11.72 -13.47
C HIS A 171 -2.35 12.59 -12.22
N ALA A 172 -1.36 13.42 -11.97
CA ALA A 172 -1.38 14.46 -10.95
C ALA A 172 -0.82 15.76 -11.54
N LYS A 173 -1.12 16.90 -10.90
CA LYS A 173 -0.64 18.23 -11.36
C LYS A 173 0.89 18.30 -11.47
N THR A 174 1.61 17.60 -10.60
CA THR A 174 3.08 17.44 -10.64
C THR A 174 3.44 16.07 -10.08
N ASP A 175 4.61 15.55 -10.45
CA ASP A 175 5.14 14.28 -9.91
C ASP A 175 5.23 14.30 -8.38
N LYS A 176 5.63 15.43 -7.79
CA LYS A 176 5.69 15.59 -6.33
C LYS A 176 4.32 15.41 -5.67
N ILE A 177 3.29 16.03 -6.24
CA ILE A 177 1.91 15.88 -5.74
C ILE A 177 1.44 14.43 -5.94
N GLY A 178 1.71 13.83 -7.10
CA GLY A 178 1.35 12.44 -7.38
C GLY A 178 1.99 11.46 -6.41
N LYS A 179 3.27 11.59 -6.16
CA LYS A 179 4.00 10.79 -5.16
C LYS A 179 3.41 10.95 -3.75
N TYR A 180 3.10 12.18 -3.34
CA TYR A 180 2.44 12.46 -2.07
C TYR A 180 1.07 11.77 -1.96
N MET A 181 0.23 11.90 -3.00
CA MET A 181 -1.10 11.28 -3.04
C MET A 181 -1.02 9.76 -2.93
N ILE A 182 -0.12 9.13 -3.69
CA ILE A 182 0.10 7.67 -3.64
C ILE A 182 0.56 7.24 -2.23
N GLY A 183 1.49 7.98 -1.64
CA GLY A 183 1.99 7.70 -0.29
C GLY A 183 0.91 7.79 0.80
N MET A 184 -0.10 8.64 0.61
CA MET A 184 -1.25 8.76 1.51
C MET A 184 -2.35 7.72 1.24
N SER A 185 -2.39 7.15 0.05
CA SER A 185 -3.50 6.28 -0.40
C SER A 185 -3.37 4.84 0.10
N VAL A 186 -4.47 4.12 0.02
CA VAL A 186 -4.51 2.66 0.04
C VAL A 186 -4.21 2.16 -1.37
N PRO A 187 -3.31 1.19 -1.55
CA PRO A 187 -3.03 0.63 -2.87
C PRO A 187 -4.28 0.07 -3.55
N PRO A 188 -4.53 0.39 -4.83
CA PRO A 188 -5.73 -0.06 -5.56
C PRO A 188 -5.96 -1.57 -5.51
N LYS A 189 -4.94 -2.40 -5.76
CA LYS A 189 -5.07 -3.87 -5.69
C LYS A 189 -5.45 -4.38 -4.30
N MET A 190 -5.02 -3.70 -3.23
CA MET A 190 -5.42 -4.06 -1.88
C MET A 190 -6.90 -3.78 -1.64
N THR A 191 -7.40 -2.64 -2.10
CA THR A 191 -8.83 -2.28 -2.01
C THR A 191 -9.68 -3.19 -2.90
N GLU A 192 -9.16 -3.58 -4.07
CA GLU A 192 -9.80 -4.53 -4.97
C GLU A 192 -10.06 -5.89 -4.28
N GLN A 193 -9.10 -6.44 -3.53
CA GLN A 193 -9.30 -7.70 -2.81
C GLN A 193 -10.45 -7.61 -1.81
N VAL A 194 -10.56 -6.50 -1.09
CA VAL A 194 -11.67 -6.27 -0.14
C VAL A 194 -13.00 -6.14 -0.88
N ALA A 195 -13.04 -5.36 -1.96
CA ALA A 195 -14.25 -5.16 -2.76
C ALA A 195 -14.71 -6.46 -3.41
N ARG A 196 -13.79 -7.23 -4.01
CA ARG A 196 -14.06 -8.53 -4.62
C ARG A 196 -14.67 -9.49 -3.61
N ALA A 197 -14.07 -9.65 -2.44
CA ALA A 197 -14.57 -10.53 -1.40
C ALA A 197 -16.01 -10.17 -0.95
N VAL A 198 -16.29 -8.87 -0.81
CA VAL A 198 -17.63 -8.36 -0.47
C VAL A 198 -18.63 -8.64 -1.59
N CYS A 199 -18.27 -8.35 -2.84
CA CYS A 199 -19.15 -8.57 -3.99
C CYS A 199 -19.53 -10.05 -4.14
N GLU A 200 -18.54 -10.94 -4.11
CA GLU A 200 -18.72 -12.36 -4.35
C GLU A 200 -19.43 -13.07 -3.18
N GLN A 201 -19.06 -12.77 -1.93
CA GLN A 201 -19.57 -13.49 -0.76
C GLN A 201 -20.86 -12.90 -0.17
N TRP A 202 -21.06 -11.58 -0.29
CA TRP A 202 -22.17 -10.90 0.37
C TRP A 202 -23.22 -10.30 -0.57
N LEU A 203 -22.84 -9.94 -1.80
CA LEU A 203 -23.75 -9.29 -2.74
C LEU A 203 -24.15 -10.20 -3.91
N ASN A 204 -23.62 -11.40 -4.01
CA ASN A 204 -23.84 -12.36 -5.11
C ASN A 204 -23.59 -11.76 -6.49
N VAL A 205 -22.59 -10.85 -6.60
CA VAL A 205 -22.20 -10.18 -7.83
C VAL A 205 -20.87 -10.74 -8.29
N ASN A 206 -20.80 -11.21 -9.54
CA ASN A 206 -19.56 -11.66 -10.14
C ASN A 206 -18.68 -10.45 -10.46
N TYR A 207 -17.60 -10.28 -9.71
CA TYR A 207 -16.71 -9.12 -9.84
C TYR A 207 -16.04 -9.03 -11.21
N SER A 208 -15.78 -10.17 -11.86
CA SER A 208 -15.17 -10.20 -13.20
C SER A 208 -16.08 -9.62 -14.29
N GLU A 209 -17.40 -9.72 -14.15
CA GLU A 209 -18.37 -9.09 -15.05
C GLU A 209 -18.36 -7.57 -14.90
N LEU A 210 -18.30 -7.05 -13.68
CA LEU A 210 -18.24 -5.61 -13.42
C LEU A 210 -16.98 -4.94 -13.96
N SER A 211 -15.83 -5.63 -13.97
CA SER A 211 -14.58 -5.08 -14.47
C SER A 211 -14.55 -4.96 -16.00
N ASN A 212 -15.21 -5.87 -16.70
CA ASN A 212 -15.30 -5.83 -18.18
C ASN A 212 -16.22 -4.71 -18.66
N ASP A 213 -17.35 -4.44 -17.98
CA ASP A 213 -18.26 -3.35 -18.31
C ASP A 213 -17.63 -1.95 -18.16
N ASN A 214 -16.68 -1.80 -17.24
CA ASN A 214 -15.97 -0.53 -17.06
C ASN A 214 -14.84 -0.32 -18.09
N GLN A 215 -14.25 -1.38 -18.62
CA GLN A 215 -13.28 -1.25 -19.71
C GLN A 215 -13.97 -0.90 -21.04
N ALA A 216 -15.14 -1.44 -21.32
CA ALA A 216 -15.93 -1.14 -22.50
C ALA A 216 -16.44 0.31 -22.56
N LYS A 217 -16.72 0.93 -21.39
CA LYS A 217 -17.21 2.33 -21.30
C LYS A 217 -16.11 3.39 -21.38
N ASN A 218 -14.84 3.00 -21.29
CA ASN A 218 -13.71 3.94 -21.41
C ASN A 218 -13.06 3.93 -22.81
N THR A 219 -13.67 3.25 -23.78
CA THR A 219 -13.21 3.19 -25.18
C THR A 219 -14.10 3.96 -26.15
N ASP A 220 -15.13 4.65 -25.67
CA ASP A 220 -15.96 5.61 -26.38
C ASP A 220 -15.61 7.05 -25.90
#